data_0acd924d277f575a4bc199a16fb240b2
#
_entry.id   0acd924d277f575a4bc199a16fb240b2
#
_cell.length_a   1.000
_cell.length_b   1.000
_cell.length_c   1.000
_cell.angle_alpha   90.00
_cell.angle_beta   90.00
_cell.angle_gamma   90.00
#
_symmetry.space_group_name_H-M   'P 1'
#
loop_
_entity.id
_entity.type
_entity.pdbx_description
1 polymer ?
#
loop_
_entity_poly.entity_id
_entity_poly.type
_entity_poly.pdbx_seq_one_letter_code
_entity_poly.pdbx_strand_id
1 'polypeptide(L)'
;MASAANAGQLGNLPGVTSMGMGYDVNGLYASPESLLGQPLFDFGGELDSIEIEGRSYTFPRSMHVHTYFHSDFKQDVSKEIEEYREKMSQHVGVSGRYKLFSASLSVDFTTTDQQLAEITYSSTREAHVLWYISLPGAATLRSMLRRDFRDDLNNPNMPAMELFKRYGPYYISEAAVGGRLDYSAASKTLKMDSSQSLSTTAEMSYKALVGEIKIEHGSEMEKQVNSFRSNSTIRLTATGGKPGMTDRILHGPDSQQAFSQWAESLLDYATLMDFSTESLQPIWALADKPERRVELEDAFPEFMKQSQQSIPKVDKVLLMDARPPMVKAGEDSGSGASEDLAVFNPSTSNGYKMVGQFGQRNHASVADGHTPIFKDLFDLGVLKAPVGWQRVWDDAGSGKSKDYACWRAIPPQGYRALGDVMMLATSGYNPPNLPDYACVHQSLCADVQTLQNRVWWDKGTGARKDVSLWQPGAAGAVASSCFAGVPNYNNPPNSGDIERLRGSIACVKTSAIASMQEMKSMLSQHQGMEELAAKL
;
A
#
# COMPACT_ATOMS: atom_id res chain seq x y z
N MET A 1 -29.01 -15.55 -4.80
CA MET A 1 -30.12 -15.22 -5.74
C MET A 1 -31.43 -15.30 -4.96
N ALA A 2 -32.02 -14.15 -4.57
CA ALA A 2 -33.37 -14.14 -4.03
C ALA A 2 -34.33 -14.74 -5.08
N SER A 3 -35.16 -15.67 -4.66
CA SER A 3 -36.10 -16.36 -5.54
C SER A 3 -37.03 -15.35 -6.23
N ALA A 4 -37.20 -15.45 -7.54
CA ALA A 4 -38.09 -14.58 -8.34
C ALA A 4 -39.55 -14.54 -7.82
N ALA A 5 -39.95 -15.48 -6.96
CA ALA A 5 -41.27 -15.53 -6.34
C ALA A 5 -41.51 -14.42 -5.30
N ASN A 6 -40.47 -13.86 -4.67
CA ASN A 6 -40.61 -12.81 -3.68
C ASN A 6 -40.59 -11.38 -4.26
N ALA A 7 -40.06 -11.21 -5.46
CA ALA A 7 -39.92 -9.89 -6.08
C ALA A 7 -41.29 -9.21 -6.38
N GLY A 8 -42.32 -10.00 -6.70
CA GLY A 8 -43.67 -9.47 -7.00
C GLY A 8 -44.43 -8.94 -5.77
N GLN A 9 -44.06 -9.38 -4.56
CA GLN A 9 -44.67 -8.92 -3.32
C GLN A 9 -44.03 -7.65 -2.73
N LEU A 10 -42.79 -7.33 -3.14
CA LEU A 10 -42.03 -6.17 -2.66
C LEU A 10 -42.11 -4.97 -3.61
N GLY A 11 -42.79 -5.08 -4.73
CA GLY A 11 -42.79 -4.04 -5.76
C GLY A 11 -41.55 -4.10 -6.68
N ASN A 12 -41.41 -3.10 -7.55
CA ASN A 12 -40.39 -3.07 -8.59
C ASN A 12 -39.42 -1.89 -8.47
N LEU A 13 -39.50 -1.08 -7.40
CA LEU A 13 -38.56 0.02 -7.20
C LEU A 13 -37.16 -0.56 -6.92
N PRO A 14 -36.11 -0.21 -7.68
CA PRO A 14 -34.76 -0.67 -7.40
C PRO A 14 -34.31 -0.35 -5.97
N GLY A 15 -33.63 -1.29 -5.32
CA GLY A 15 -33.18 -1.18 -3.94
C GLY A 15 -34.16 -1.72 -2.87
N VAL A 16 -35.45 -1.83 -3.18
CA VAL A 16 -36.47 -2.36 -2.24
C VAL A 16 -36.11 -3.77 -1.75
N THR A 17 -35.58 -4.62 -2.63
CA THR A 17 -35.17 -5.99 -2.29
C THR A 17 -33.99 -6.08 -1.34
N SER A 18 -33.26 -4.98 -1.15
CA SER A 18 -32.16 -4.91 -0.16
C SER A 18 -32.66 -4.55 1.24
N MET A 19 -33.85 -3.97 1.35
CA MET A 19 -34.36 -3.47 2.61
C MET A 19 -34.73 -4.60 3.58
N GLY A 20 -34.29 -4.47 4.80
CA GLY A 20 -34.55 -5.47 5.84
C GLY A 20 -33.80 -6.79 5.65
N MET A 21 -32.90 -6.86 4.71
CA MET A 21 -31.98 -8.00 4.55
C MET A 21 -30.88 -7.94 5.59
N GLY A 22 -30.47 -9.10 6.07
CA GLY A 22 -29.24 -9.21 6.84
C GLY A 22 -28.02 -8.87 5.97
N TYR A 23 -26.98 -8.37 6.61
CA TYR A 23 -25.78 -7.86 5.91
C TYR A 23 -24.51 -8.50 6.45
N ASP A 24 -23.69 -9.02 5.53
CA ASP A 24 -22.32 -9.46 5.85
C ASP A 24 -21.41 -8.24 6.01
N VAL A 25 -21.14 -7.89 7.25
CA VAL A 25 -20.29 -6.73 7.59
C VAL A 25 -18.81 -6.93 7.22
N ASN A 26 -18.38 -8.13 6.86
CA ASN A 26 -17.06 -8.40 6.31
C ASN A 26 -17.06 -8.43 4.77
N GLY A 27 -18.25 -8.35 4.16
CA GLY A 27 -18.44 -8.34 2.72
C GLY A 27 -18.00 -7.03 2.04
N LEU A 28 -18.58 -6.76 0.89
CA LEU A 28 -18.35 -5.52 0.12
C LEU A 28 -19.13 -4.36 0.74
N TYR A 29 -18.58 -3.17 0.74
CA TYR A 29 -19.24 -1.95 1.19
C TYR A 29 -20.44 -1.61 0.31
N ALA A 30 -21.62 -1.42 0.92
CA ALA A 30 -22.87 -1.02 0.28
C ALA A 30 -23.14 -1.75 -1.05
N SER A 31 -23.04 -3.08 -1.03
CA SER A 31 -23.22 -3.93 -2.21
C SER A 31 -24.32 -4.97 -1.98
N PRO A 32 -25.19 -5.20 -2.97
CA PRO A 32 -26.16 -6.30 -2.93
C PRO A 32 -25.51 -7.70 -2.78
N GLU A 33 -24.24 -7.85 -3.14
CA GLU A 33 -23.50 -9.12 -3.03
C GLU A 33 -23.22 -9.50 -1.56
N SER A 34 -23.32 -8.55 -0.63
CA SER A 34 -23.13 -8.75 0.80
C SER A 34 -24.43 -8.98 1.57
N LEU A 35 -25.57 -9.09 0.86
CA LEU A 35 -26.86 -9.42 1.47
C LEU A 35 -26.92 -10.91 1.83
N LEU A 36 -27.48 -11.22 3.00
CA LEU A 36 -27.55 -12.58 3.54
C LEU A 36 -28.99 -13.11 3.60
N GLY A 37 -29.17 -14.32 3.07
CA GLY A 37 -30.33 -15.17 3.28
C GLY A 37 -31.64 -14.62 2.74
N GLN A 38 -32.63 -14.52 3.63
CA GLN A 38 -33.99 -14.05 3.35
C GLN A 38 -34.24 -12.71 4.08
N PRO A 39 -35.21 -11.90 3.64
CA PRO A 39 -35.62 -10.72 4.41
C PRO A 39 -35.97 -11.10 5.85
N LEU A 40 -35.56 -10.27 6.81
CA LEU A 40 -35.85 -10.50 8.23
C LEU A 40 -37.29 -10.13 8.59
N PHE A 41 -37.98 -9.37 7.71
CA PHE A 41 -39.30 -8.80 7.92
C PHE A 41 -40.32 -9.28 6.89
N ASP A 42 -41.56 -9.34 7.28
CA ASP A 42 -42.72 -9.46 6.40
C ASP A 42 -43.35 -8.06 6.26
N PHE A 43 -43.21 -7.47 5.09
CA PHE A 43 -43.69 -6.13 4.80
C PHE A 43 -45.18 -6.10 4.39
N GLY A 44 -45.86 -7.27 4.37
CA GLY A 44 -47.22 -7.39 3.88
C GLY A 44 -47.36 -7.27 2.37
N GLY A 45 -48.59 -7.29 1.87
CA GLY A 45 -48.84 -7.25 0.43
C GLY A 45 -49.33 -5.89 -0.10
N GLU A 46 -49.44 -4.87 0.75
CA GLU A 46 -49.92 -3.55 0.34
C GLU A 46 -48.77 -2.73 -0.24
N LEU A 47 -48.98 -2.24 -1.49
CA LEU A 47 -47.98 -1.45 -2.19
C LEU A 47 -48.47 -0.02 -2.41
N ASP A 48 -47.54 0.92 -2.25
CA ASP A 48 -47.69 2.29 -2.72
C ASP A 48 -46.95 2.45 -4.06
N SER A 49 -47.19 3.55 -4.76
CA SER A 49 -46.56 3.86 -6.04
C SER A 49 -45.92 5.24 -6.04
N ILE A 50 -44.84 5.38 -6.78
CA ILE A 50 -44.13 6.64 -7.01
C ILE A 50 -43.77 6.77 -8.49
N GLU A 51 -43.85 7.99 -9.02
CA GLU A 51 -43.38 8.31 -10.37
C GLU A 51 -42.02 9.02 -10.28
N ILE A 52 -41.03 8.48 -10.99
CA ILE A 52 -39.66 9.01 -11.05
C ILE A 52 -39.24 9.10 -12.52
N GLU A 53 -38.94 10.31 -12.99
CA GLU A 53 -38.54 10.56 -14.38
C GLU A 53 -39.48 9.90 -15.41
N GLY A 54 -40.81 10.02 -15.21
CA GLY A 54 -41.85 9.47 -16.10
C GLY A 54 -42.01 7.94 -16.01
N ARG A 55 -41.39 7.26 -15.04
CA ARG A 55 -41.53 5.82 -14.80
C ARG A 55 -42.28 5.59 -13.50
N SER A 56 -43.25 4.68 -13.53
CA SER A 56 -44.03 4.30 -12.34
C SER A 56 -43.39 3.11 -11.65
N TYR A 57 -43.12 3.25 -10.36
CA TYR A 57 -42.55 2.21 -9.51
C TYR A 57 -43.46 1.91 -8.32
N THR A 58 -43.40 0.68 -7.82
CA THR A 58 -44.15 0.24 -6.66
C THR A 58 -43.20 -0.22 -5.54
N PHE A 59 -43.61 -0.03 -4.27
CA PHE A 59 -42.86 -0.43 -3.08
C PHE A 59 -43.83 -0.72 -1.92
N PRO A 60 -43.41 -1.49 -0.88
CA PRO A 60 -44.25 -1.75 0.29
C PRO A 60 -44.66 -0.45 0.98
N ARG A 61 -45.97 -0.31 1.30
CA ARG A 61 -46.53 0.87 1.99
C ARG A 61 -45.87 1.17 3.34
N SER A 62 -45.28 0.18 3.98
CA SER A 62 -44.54 0.32 5.23
C SER A 62 -43.15 0.96 5.07
N MET A 63 -42.66 1.13 3.85
CA MET A 63 -41.39 1.80 3.59
C MET A 63 -41.59 3.26 3.22
N HIS A 64 -40.58 4.08 3.46
CA HIS A 64 -40.54 5.47 3.00
C HIS A 64 -39.57 5.62 1.86
N VAL A 65 -40.02 6.26 0.79
CA VAL A 65 -39.18 6.56 -0.38
C VAL A 65 -39.06 8.06 -0.52
N HIS A 66 -37.84 8.54 -0.62
CA HIS A 66 -37.53 9.95 -0.81
C HIS A 66 -36.62 10.13 -2.02
N THR A 67 -37.14 10.79 -3.07
CA THR A 67 -36.33 11.13 -4.25
C THR A 67 -35.46 12.34 -3.95
N TYR A 68 -34.15 12.16 -4.18
CA TYR A 68 -33.19 13.23 -3.96
C TYR A 68 -31.98 13.03 -4.88
N PHE A 69 -32.05 13.66 -6.05
CA PHE A 69 -31.00 13.58 -7.06
C PHE A 69 -29.83 14.46 -6.65
N HIS A 70 -28.73 13.84 -6.27
CA HIS A 70 -27.48 14.56 -6.00
C HIS A 70 -26.27 13.68 -6.26
N SER A 71 -25.13 14.32 -6.50
CA SER A 71 -23.85 13.66 -6.52
C SER A 71 -23.07 14.00 -5.25
N ASP A 72 -22.45 13.00 -4.65
CA ASP A 72 -21.56 13.13 -3.49
C ASP A 72 -20.16 12.66 -3.88
N PHE A 73 -19.16 13.41 -3.44
CA PHE A 73 -17.76 13.13 -3.74
C PHE A 73 -17.00 13.00 -2.42
N LYS A 74 -16.45 11.81 -2.17
CA LYS A 74 -15.69 11.51 -0.97
C LYS A 74 -14.29 11.06 -1.35
N GLN A 75 -13.31 11.48 -0.56
CA GLN A 75 -11.94 11.07 -0.74
C GLN A 75 -11.32 10.65 0.60
N ASP A 76 -10.70 9.47 0.59
CA ASP A 76 -9.95 8.94 1.71
C ASP A 76 -8.50 8.68 1.30
N VAL A 77 -7.56 9.07 2.17
CA VAL A 77 -6.14 8.74 2.02
C VAL A 77 -5.63 8.19 3.34
N SER A 78 -4.93 7.06 3.29
CA SER A 78 -4.42 6.36 4.46
C SER A 78 -3.03 5.80 4.19
N LYS A 79 -2.12 5.91 5.17
CA LYS A 79 -0.76 5.36 5.08
C LYS A 79 -0.72 3.87 5.38
N GLU A 80 -1.74 3.36 6.04
CA GLU A 80 -1.87 1.96 6.39
C GLU A 80 -3.22 1.42 5.95
N ILE A 81 -3.26 0.16 5.51
CA ILE A 81 -4.49 -0.51 5.06
C ILE A 81 -5.52 -0.60 6.19
N GLU A 82 -5.06 -0.76 7.43
CA GLU A 82 -5.93 -0.84 8.60
C GLU A 82 -6.60 0.50 8.93
N GLU A 83 -5.91 1.62 8.71
CA GLU A 83 -6.48 2.97 8.82
C GLU A 83 -7.56 3.19 7.74
N TYR A 84 -7.31 2.71 6.51
CA TYR A 84 -8.29 2.78 5.43
C TYR A 84 -9.58 2.03 5.79
N ARG A 85 -9.48 0.81 6.32
CA ARG A 85 -10.64 0.03 6.81
C ARG A 85 -11.41 0.75 7.91
N GLU A 86 -10.70 1.37 8.85
CA GLU A 86 -11.33 2.12 9.94
C GLU A 86 -12.16 3.30 9.40
N LYS A 87 -11.63 4.07 8.45
CA LYS A 87 -12.37 5.15 7.79
C LYS A 87 -13.63 4.65 7.10
N MET A 88 -13.56 3.56 6.34
CA MET A 88 -14.75 2.94 5.73
C MET A 88 -15.81 2.56 6.78
N SER A 89 -15.39 2.01 7.92
CA SER A 89 -16.30 1.60 8.99
C SER A 89 -16.98 2.81 9.67
N GLN A 90 -16.27 3.92 9.80
CA GLN A 90 -16.80 5.16 10.38
C GLN A 90 -17.91 5.78 9.54
N HIS A 91 -17.91 5.59 8.23
CA HIS A 91 -18.94 6.12 7.32
C HIS A 91 -20.35 5.57 7.62
N VAL A 92 -20.46 4.39 8.22
CA VAL A 92 -21.75 3.75 8.56
C VAL A 92 -22.14 3.89 10.03
N GLY A 93 -21.49 4.77 10.79
CA GLY A 93 -21.81 5.02 12.20
C GLY A 93 -21.49 3.86 13.16
N VAL A 94 -20.92 2.78 12.67
CA VAL A 94 -20.44 1.68 13.52
C VAL A 94 -19.12 2.12 14.14
N SER A 95 -18.97 1.94 15.46
CA SER A 95 -17.81 2.43 16.19
C SER A 95 -16.51 1.95 15.52
N GLY A 96 -15.51 2.85 15.35
CA GLY A 96 -14.23 2.56 14.71
C GLY A 96 -13.37 1.46 15.37
N ARG A 97 -13.90 0.81 16.43
CA ARG A 97 -13.31 -0.41 17.00
C ARG A 97 -13.44 -1.62 16.07
N TYR A 98 -14.41 -1.60 15.15
CA TYR A 98 -14.70 -2.72 14.26
C TYR A 98 -14.32 -2.34 12.83
N LYS A 99 -13.42 -3.12 12.25
CA LYS A 99 -12.94 -2.93 10.89
C LYS A 99 -13.81 -3.72 9.91
N LEU A 100 -14.91 -3.11 9.49
CA LEU A 100 -15.87 -3.71 8.58
C LEU A 100 -15.34 -3.80 7.14
N PHE A 101 -16.07 -4.44 6.25
CA PHE A 101 -15.90 -4.44 4.79
C PHE A 101 -14.54 -4.95 4.31
N SER A 102 -14.00 -6.00 4.95
CA SER A 102 -12.71 -6.58 4.55
C SER A 102 -12.68 -7.08 3.11
N ALA A 103 -13.80 -7.52 2.54
CA ALA A 103 -13.87 -7.93 1.15
C ALA A 103 -13.64 -6.77 0.17
N SER A 104 -14.04 -5.54 0.52
CA SER A 104 -13.79 -4.35 -0.31
C SER A 104 -12.31 -4.11 -0.55
N LEU A 105 -11.44 -4.42 0.42
CA LEU A 105 -10.00 -4.27 0.26
C LEU A 105 -9.45 -5.09 -0.90
N SER A 106 -9.99 -6.31 -1.11
CA SER A 106 -9.54 -7.19 -2.19
C SER A 106 -10.02 -6.72 -3.57
N VAL A 107 -11.10 -5.93 -3.58
CA VAL A 107 -11.60 -5.26 -4.79
C VAL A 107 -10.81 -3.99 -5.07
N ASP A 108 -10.56 -3.19 -4.03
CA ASP A 108 -9.88 -1.89 -4.14
C ASP A 108 -8.37 -2.03 -4.36
N PHE A 109 -7.72 -3.02 -3.72
CA PHE A 109 -6.25 -3.17 -3.73
C PHE A 109 -5.83 -4.61 -3.96
N THR A 110 -4.67 -4.82 -4.59
CA THR A 110 -4.10 -6.18 -4.71
C THR A 110 -3.65 -6.71 -3.35
N THR A 111 -3.60 -8.03 -3.20
CA THR A 111 -3.07 -8.66 -1.96
C THR A 111 -1.64 -8.21 -1.66
N THR A 112 -0.82 -8.06 -2.71
CA THR A 112 0.56 -7.57 -2.58
C THR A 112 0.58 -6.13 -2.05
N ASP A 113 -0.23 -5.21 -2.62
CA ASP A 113 -0.29 -3.83 -2.17
C ASP A 113 -0.72 -3.75 -0.70
N GLN A 114 -1.69 -4.57 -0.28
CA GLN A 114 -2.15 -4.61 1.13
C GLN A 114 -1.06 -5.04 2.13
N GLN A 115 -0.07 -5.80 1.69
CA GLN A 115 0.99 -6.36 2.53
C GLN A 115 2.24 -5.49 2.61
N LEU A 116 2.48 -4.62 1.64
CA LEU A 116 3.69 -3.80 1.56
C LEU A 116 3.63 -2.58 2.50
N ALA A 117 4.76 -2.28 3.16
CA ALA A 117 4.84 -1.21 4.15
C ALA A 117 4.91 0.20 3.52
N GLU A 118 5.53 0.35 2.35
CA GLU A 118 5.79 1.66 1.71
C GLU A 118 4.71 2.00 0.67
N ILE A 119 3.45 1.67 0.99
CA ILE A 119 2.27 1.97 0.17
C ILE A 119 1.40 2.98 0.91
N THR A 120 0.89 3.96 0.17
CA THR A 120 -0.19 4.85 0.61
C THR A 120 -1.44 4.53 -0.21
N TYR A 121 -2.55 4.36 0.49
CA TYR A 121 -3.85 4.01 -0.09
C TYR A 121 -4.67 5.27 -0.27
N SER A 122 -5.27 5.43 -1.44
CA SER A 122 -6.26 6.48 -1.70
C SER A 122 -7.49 5.90 -2.38
N SER A 123 -8.64 6.46 -2.04
CA SER A 123 -9.92 6.15 -2.70
C SER A 123 -10.65 7.46 -2.97
N THR A 124 -11.08 7.59 -4.20
CA THR A 124 -11.98 8.66 -4.65
C THR A 124 -13.30 8.01 -5.02
N ARG A 125 -14.35 8.36 -4.29
CA ARG A 125 -15.68 7.82 -4.45
C ARG A 125 -16.60 8.90 -4.99
N GLU A 126 -17.23 8.64 -6.13
CA GLU A 126 -18.29 9.47 -6.69
C GLU A 126 -19.60 8.70 -6.69
N ALA A 127 -20.58 9.19 -5.93
CA ALA A 127 -21.89 8.60 -5.74
C ALA A 127 -22.95 9.47 -6.39
N HIS A 128 -23.78 8.87 -7.26
CA HIS A 128 -24.95 9.50 -7.86
C HIS A 128 -26.20 8.91 -7.24
N VAL A 129 -26.75 9.60 -6.24
CA VAL A 129 -27.96 9.19 -5.54
C VAL A 129 -29.19 9.59 -6.35
N LEU A 130 -30.11 8.67 -6.53
CA LEU A 130 -31.39 8.90 -7.18
C LEU A 130 -32.53 8.98 -6.15
N TRP A 131 -32.56 8.06 -5.19
CA TRP A 131 -33.52 8.06 -4.07
C TRP A 131 -32.94 7.33 -2.85
N TYR A 132 -33.57 7.60 -1.73
CA TYR A 132 -33.39 6.85 -0.50
C TYR A 132 -34.63 6.00 -0.22
N ILE A 133 -34.43 4.82 0.35
CA ILE A 133 -35.47 3.96 0.89
C ILE A 133 -35.17 3.75 2.37
N SER A 134 -36.13 3.97 3.25
CA SER A 134 -35.96 3.72 4.68
C SER A 134 -37.10 2.89 5.25
N LEU A 135 -36.78 2.07 6.25
CA LEU A 135 -37.71 1.27 7.00
C LEU A 135 -38.35 2.08 8.13
N PRO A 136 -39.51 1.67 8.64
CA PRO A 136 -40.09 2.26 9.85
C PRO A 136 -39.20 2.00 11.07
N GLY A 137 -39.42 2.73 12.15
CA GLY A 137 -38.66 2.58 13.40
C GLY A 137 -38.73 1.18 14.01
N ALA A 138 -37.71 0.83 14.81
CA ALA A 138 -37.52 -0.50 15.38
C ALA A 138 -38.73 -1.08 16.13
N ALA A 139 -39.57 -0.22 16.75
CA ALA A 139 -40.80 -0.65 17.46
C ALA A 139 -41.82 -1.27 16.48
N THR A 140 -42.03 -0.65 15.33
CA THR A 140 -42.88 -1.16 14.25
C THR A 140 -42.28 -2.40 13.62
N LEU A 141 -40.96 -2.39 13.33
CA LEU A 141 -40.25 -3.52 12.72
C LEU A 141 -40.36 -4.80 13.57
N ARG A 142 -40.35 -4.73 14.89
CA ARG A 142 -40.55 -5.91 15.77
C ARG A 142 -41.84 -6.64 15.50
N SER A 143 -42.91 -5.92 15.18
CA SER A 143 -44.21 -6.54 14.85
C SER A 143 -44.22 -7.18 13.48
N MET A 144 -43.29 -6.83 12.63
CA MET A 144 -43.15 -7.29 11.24
C MET A 144 -42.08 -8.40 11.06
N LEU A 145 -41.47 -8.84 12.17
CA LEU A 145 -40.46 -9.90 12.10
C LEU A 145 -41.05 -11.19 11.52
N ARG A 146 -40.37 -11.77 10.53
CA ARG A 146 -40.68 -13.12 10.05
C ARG A 146 -40.57 -14.11 11.19
N ARG A 147 -41.46 -15.09 11.19
CA ARG A 147 -41.59 -16.05 12.30
C ARG A 147 -40.28 -16.81 12.54
N ASP A 148 -39.66 -17.33 11.51
CA ASP A 148 -38.41 -18.08 11.57
C ASP A 148 -37.27 -17.26 12.20
N PHE A 149 -37.09 -16.02 11.75
CA PHE A 149 -36.10 -15.12 12.34
C PHE A 149 -36.44 -14.70 13.78
N ARG A 150 -37.70 -14.40 14.08
CA ARG A 150 -38.13 -14.06 15.43
C ARG A 150 -37.88 -15.18 16.42
N ASP A 151 -38.20 -16.42 16.00
CA ASP A 151 -38.05 -17.61 16.84
C ASP A 151 -36.55 -17.85 17.12
N ASP A 152 -35.67 -17.78 16.10
CA ASP A 152 -34.22 -17.93 16.26
C ASP A 152 -33.61 -16.79 17.08
N LEU A 153 -33.99 -15.52 16.83
CA LEU A 153 -33.47 -14.35 17.53
C LEU A 153 -33.74 -14.41 19.05
N ASN A 154 -34.93 -14.87 19.43
CA ASN A 154 -35.37 -14.93 20.82
C ASN A 154 -35.09 -16.28 21.50
N ASN A 155 -34.56 -17.28 20.79
CA ASN A 155 -34.20 -18.59 21.31
C ASN A 155 -32.93 -18.50 22.16
N PRO A 156 -32.97 -18.73 23.47
CA PRO A 156 -31.77 -18.68 24.31
C PRO A 156 -30.77 -19.80 24.04
N ASN A 157 -31.17 -20.85 23.31
CA ASN A 157 -30.30 -21.95 22.93
C ASN A 157 -29.66 -21.75 21.56
N MET A 158 -30.04 -20.72 20.80
CA MET A 158 -29.39 -20.36 19.53
C MET A 158 -28.11 -19.59 19.84
N PRO A 159 -26.90 -20.14 19.51
CA PRO A 159 -25.66 -19.44 19.75
C PRO A 159 -25.57 -18.15 18.93
N ALA A 160 -25.08 -17.05 19.54
CA ALA A 160 -24.95 -15.76 18.88
C ALA A 160 -24.13 -15.84 17.56
N MET A 161 -23.05 -16.63 17.56
CA MET A 161 -22.18 -16.83 16.39
C MET A 161 -22.91 -17.50 15.22
N GLU A 162 -23.82 -18.43 15.49
CA GLU A 162 -24.63 -19.10 14.48
C GLU A 162 -25.71 -18.16 13.94
N LEU A 163 -26.35 -17.40 14.83
CA LEU A 163 -27.31 -16.37 14.46
C LEU A 163 -26.70 -15.33 13.51
N PHE A 164 -25.50 -14.82 13.85
CA PHE A 164 -24.79 -13.83 13.03
C PHE A 164 -24.35 -14.39 11.67
N LYS A 165 -23.92 -15.64 11.61
CA LYS A 165 -23.59 -16.32 10.34
C LYS A 165 -24.80 -16.51 9.44
N ARG A 166 -25.96 -16.79 10.03
CA ARG A 166 -27.18 -17.09 9.31
C ARG A 166 -27.91 -15.85 8.81
N TYR A 167 -28.01 -14.82 9.65
CA TYR A 167 -28.82 -13.63 9.39
C TYR A 167 -28.02 -12.35 9.23
N GLY A 168 -26.72 -12.38 9.48
CA GLY A 168 -25.89 -11.17 9.61
C GLY A 168 -26.04 -10.52 10.99
N PRO A 169 -25.01 -9.86 11.50
CA PRO A 169 -25.11 -9.11 12.76
C PRO A 169 -25.86 -7.79 12.62
N TYR A 170 -26.01 -7.29 11.40
CA TYR A 170 -26.73 -6.06 11.05
C TYR A 170 -27.74 -6.32 9.93
N TYR A 171 -28.73 -5.45 9.84
CA TYR A 171 -29.68 -5.42 8.72
C TYR A 171 -29.73 -4.02 8.10
N ILE A 172 -30.18 -3.94 6.84
CA ILE A 172 -30.31 -2.68 6.12
C ILE A 172 -31.63 -2.01 6.50
N SER A 173 -31.57 -0.88 7.19
CA SER A 173 -32.72 -0.04 7.58
C SER A 173 -32.91 1.16 6.66
N GLU A 174 -31.84 1.63 6.02
CA GLU A 174 -31.87 2.69 5.00
C GLU A 174 -30.90 2.35 3.87
N ALA A 175 -31.29 2.68 2.65
CA ALA A 175 -30.47 2.47 1.45
C ALA A 175 -30.44 3.72 0.60
N ALA A 176 -29.25 4.20 0.23
CA ALA A 176 -29.06 5.10 -0.89
C ALA A 176 -29.02 4.27 -2.17
N VAL A 177 -29.87 4.61 -3.13
CA VAL A 177 -30.04 3.88 -4.39
C VAL A 177 -29.66 4.77 -5.57
N GLY A 178 -28.89 4.21 -6.49
CA GLY A 178 -28.35 4.92 -7.64
C GLY A 178 -27.14 4.20 -8.21
N GLY A 179 -26.03 4.91 -8.40
CA GLY A 179 -24.77 4.34 -8.81
C GLY A 179 -23.56 5.02 -8.17
N ARG A 180 -22.47 4.27 -8.06
CA ARG A 180 -21.21 4.73 -7.45
C ARG A 180 -20.02 4.24 -8.26
N LEU A 181 -19.04 5.10 -8.43
CA LEU A 181 -17.70 4.76 -8.89
C LEU A 181 -16.71 4.89 -7.73
N ASP A 182 -15.89 3.86 -7.55
CA ASP A 182 -14.78 3.86 -6.60
C ASP A 182 -13.47 3.79 -7.40
N TYR A 183 -12.68 4.87 -7.38
CA TYR A 183 -11.36 4.97 -7.97
C TYR A 183 -10.32 4.81 -6.86
N SER A 184 -9.75 3.62 -6.74
CA SER A 184 -8.83 3.24 -5.69
C SER A 184 -7.41 3.14 -6.22
N ALA A 185 -6.43 3.66 -5.47
CA ALA A 185 -5.04 3.62 -5.84
C ALA A 185 -4.14 3.24 -4.65
N ALA A 186 -3.27 2.24 -4.87
CA ALA A 186 -2.18 1.88 -4.00
C ALA A 186 -0.88 2.47 -4.57
N SER A 187 -0.38 3.53 -3.93
CA SER A 187 0.73 4.35 -4.43
C SER A 187 2.03 4.04 -3.70
N LYS A 188 3.12 3.83 -4.45
CA LYS A 188 4.47 3.60 -3.92
C LYS A 188 5.01 4.91 -3.33
N THR A 189 4.89 5.07 -2.00
CA THR A 189 5.16 6.32 -1.28
C THR A 189 6.55 6.90 -1.56
N LEU A 190 7.57 6.05 -1.64
CA LEU A 190 8.96 6.48 -1.86
C LEU A 190 9.26 6.97 -3.29
N LYS A 191 8.36 6.71 -4.23
CA LYS A 191 8.48 7.15 -5.62
C LYS A 191 7.67 8.40 -5.94
N MET A 192 6.81 8.83 -5.02
CA MET A 192 6.00 10.02 -5.19
C MET A 192 6.79 11.27 -4.80
N ASP A 193 6.53 12.36 -5.49
CA ASP A 193 7.08 13.67 -5.11
C ASP A 193 6.40 14.16 -3.82
N SER A 194 7.22 14.44 -2.79
CA SER A 194 6.73 14.90 -1.48
C SER A 194 6.17 16.34 -1.49
N SER A 195 6.36 17.08 -2.59
CA SER A 195 5.93 18.47 -2.72
C SER A 195 4.42 18.64 -2.87
N GLN A 196 3.69 17.57 -3.19
CA GLN A 196 2.26 17.60 -3.40
C GLN A 196 1.52 16.53 -2.58
N SER A 197 0.34 16.90 -2.09
CA SER A 197 -0.54 15.95 -1.41
C SER A 197 -0.97 14.84 -2.36
N LEU A 198 -0.75 13.59 -1.97
CA LEU A 198 -1.22 12.41 -2.72
C LEU A 198 -2.75 12.48 -2.95
N SER A 199 -3.48 12.98 -1.97
CA SER A 199 -4.92 13.25 -2.05
C SER A 199 -5.26 14.12 -3.25
N THR A 200 -4.63 15.28 -3.37
CA THR A 200 -4.87 16.23 -4.46
C THR A 200 -4.54 15.61 -5.83
N THR A 201 -3.45 14.85 -5.92
CA THR A 201 -3.04 14.23 -7.18
C THR A 201 -3.97 13.09 -7.60
N ALA A 202 -4.43 12.27 -6.65
CA ALA A 202 -5.41 11.21 -6.90
C ALA A 202 -6.75 11.79 -7.38
N GLU A 203 -7.21 12.87 -6.72
CA GLU A 203 -8.41 13.61 -7.13
C GLU A 203 -8.28 14.18 -8.55
N MET A 204 -7.19 14.88 -8.86
CA MET A 204 -6.92 15.40 -10.20
C MET A 204 -6.87 14.28 -11.25
N SER A 205 -6.26 13.13 -10.90
CA SER A 205 -6.20 11.97 -11.79
C SER A 205 -7.59 11.42 -12.11
N TYR A 206 -8.46 11.33 -11.10
CA TYR A 206 -9.85 10.91 -11.28
C TYR A 206 -10.66 11.94 -12.09
N LYS A 207 -10.64 13.21 -11.71
CA LYS A 207 -11.39 14.29 -12.39
C LYS A 207 -10.99 14.44 -13.85
N ALA A 208 -9.73 14.25 -14.18
CA ALA A 208 -9.27 14.23 -15.56
C ALA A 208 -9.80 12.99 -16.33
N LEU A 209 -9.92 11.85 -15.65
CA LEU A 209 -10.44 10.61 -16.23
C LEU A 209 -11.92 10.75 -16.63
N VAL A 210 -12.74 11.33 -15.74
CA VAL A 210 -14.19 11.51 -15.98
C VAL A 210 -14.52 12.79 -16.76
N GLY A 211 -13.54 13.66 -17.03
CA GLY A 211 -13.71 14.85 -17.87
C GLY A 211 -14.12 16.11 -17.13
N GLU A 212 -14.10 16.12 -15.80
CA GLU A 212 -14.38 17.30 -15.00
C GLU A 212 -13.29 18.38 -15.11
N ILE A 213 -12.04 17.96 -15.31
CA ILE A 213 -10.92 18.87 -15.54
C ILE A 213 -10.17 18.52 -16.82
N LYS A 214 -9.60 19.55 -17.46
CA LYS A 214 -8.75 19.37 -18.64
C LYS A 214 -7.29 19.61 -18.24
N ILE A 215 -6.44 18.64 -18.49
CA ILE A 215 -4.99 18.75 -18.23
C ILE A 215 -4.31 19.26 -19.50
N GLU A 216 -3.60 20.38 -19.39
CA GLU A 216 -2.84 20.93 -20.51
C GLU A 216 -1.55 20.14 -20.72
N HIS A 217 -1.25 19.85 -21.99
CA HIS A 217 -0.04 19.12 -22.37
C HIS A 217 1.23 19.90 -21.99
N GLY A 218 2.20 19.21 -21.39
CA GLY A 218 3.45 19.79 -20.89
C GLY A 218 3.34 20.53 -19.54
N SER A 219 2.13 20.62 -18.97
CA SER A 219 1.92 21.27 -17.67
C SER A 219 2.54 20.48 -16.51
N GLU A 220 2.77 21.16 -15.38
CA GLU A 220 3.22 20.51 -14.15
C GLU A 220 2.16 19.51 -13.62
N MET A 221 0.89 19.84 -13.80
CA MET A 221 -0.23 18.95 -13.47
C MET A 221 -0.19 17.65 -14.27
N GLU A 222 0.12 17.69 -15.58
CA GLU A 222 0.28 16.48 -16.40
C GLU A 222 1.40 15.59 -15.86
N LYS A 223 2.54 16.18 -15.54
CA LYS A 223 3.68 15.42 -14.99
C LYS A 223 3.34 14.73 -13.67
N GLN A 224 2.65 15.44 -12.77
CA GLN A 224 2.23 14.91 -11.48
C GLN A 224 1.23 13.78 -11.60
N VAL A 225 0.21 13.94 -12.43
CA VAL A 225 -0.80 12.89 -12.70
C VAL A 225 -0.15 11.69 -13.38
N ASN A 226 0.76 11.90 -14.33
CA ASN A 226 1.48 10.81 -14.99
C ASN A 226 2.43 10.10 -14.02
N SER A 227 3.12 10.83 -13.14
CA SER A 227 3.94 10.25 -12.07
C SER A 227 3.10 9.43 -11.11
N PHE A 228 1.94 9.94 -10.67
CA PHE A 228 0.99 9.21 -9.84
C PHE A 228 0.54 7.91 -10.51
N ARG A 229 0.05 7.97 -11.76
CA ARG A 229 -0.44 6.81 -12.49
C ARG A 229 0.64 5.74 -12.71
N SER A 230 1.88 6.16 -13.00
CA SER A 230 2.99 5.21 -13.22
C SER A 230 3.54 4.58 -11.93
N ASN A 231 3.31 5.21 -10.77
CA ASN A 231 3.79 4.72 -9.47
C ASN A 231 2.65 4.18 -8.57
N SER A 232 1.46 3.97 -9.13
CA SER A 232 0.30 3.46 -8.40
C SER A 232 -0.34 2.29 -9.13
N THR A 233 -0.80 1.31 -8.36
CA THR A 233 -1.76 0.31 -8.85
C THR A 233 -3.16 0.93 -8.72
N ILE A 234 -3.82 1.17 -9.85
CA ILE A 234 -5.12 1.84 -9.90
C ILE A 234 -6.21 0.85 -10.27
N ARG A 235 -7.35 0.93 -9.59
CA ARG A 235 -8.57 0.18 -9.89
C ARG A 235 -9.77 1.12 -9.95
N LEU A 236 -10.70 0.82 -10.84
CA LEU A 236 -12.00 1.48 -10.92
C LEU A 236 -13.08 0.42 -10.82
N THR A 237 -13.96 0.56 -9.85
CA THR A 237 -15.13 -0.31 -9.68
C THR A 237 -16.40 0.51 -9.77
N ALA A 238 -17.49 -0.14 -10.19
CA ALA A 238 -18.81 0.47 -10.27
C ALA A 238 -19.82 -0.37 -9.51
N THR A 239 -20.64 0.30 -8.71
CA THR A 239 -21.87 -0.25 -8.14
C THR A 239 -23.03 0.46 -8.83
N GLY A 240 -23.95 -0.29 -9.48
CA GLY A 240 -24.96 0.30 -10.34
C GLY A 240 -24.44 0.76 -11.70
N GLY A 241 -25.34 1.25 -12.54
CA GLY A 241 -25.05 1.60 -13.91
C GLY A 241 -24.86 0.39 -14.83
N LYS A 242 -24.72 0.65 -16.12
CA LYS A 242 -24.56 -0.38 -17.13
C LYS A 242 -23.28 -1.20 -16.91
N PRO A 243 -23.36 -2.54 -16.82
CA PRO A 243 -22.19 -3.39 -16.63
C PRO A 243 -21.13 -3.23 -17.72
N GLY A 244 -19.84 -3.43 -17.35
CA GLY A 244 -18.72 -3.42 -18.29
C GLY A 244 -18.23 -2.03 -18.71
N MET A 245 -18.70 -0.96 -18.06
CA MET A 245 -18.25 0.40 -18.39
C MET A 245 -16.94 0.78 -17.70
N THR A 246 -16.58 0.17 -16.58
CA THR A 246 -15.40 0.52 -15.79
C THR A 246 -14.08 0.41 -16.55
N ASP A 247 -13.91 -0.66 -17.33
CA ASP A 247 -12.69 -0.85 -18.13
C ASP A 247 -12.57 0.21 -19.23
N ARG A 248 -13.70 0.56 -19.88
CA ARG A 248 -13.72 1.65 -20.86
C ARG A 248 -13.44 3.01 -20.25
N ILE A 249 -13.96 3.27 -19.04
CA ILE A 249 -13.68 4.52 -18.32
C ILE A 249 -12.19 4.57 -17.94
N LEU A 250 -11.62 3.49 -17.40
CA LEU A 250 -10.25 3.51 -16.90
C LEU A 250 -9.18 3.47 -18.00
N HIS A 251 -9.40 2.65 -19.03
CA HIS A 251 -8.40 2.34 -20.07
C HIS A 251 -8.81 2.69 -21.50
N GLY A 252 -10.08 3.01 -21.72
CA GLY A 252 -10.58 3.31 -23.06
C GLY A 252 -10.12 4.67 -23.61
N PRO A 253 -10.05 4.81 -24.94
CA PRO A 253 -9.72 6.09 -25.56
C PRO A 253 -10.84 7.13 -25.42
N ASP A 254 -12.04 6.70 -25.04
CA ASP A 254 -13.28 7.47 -24.90
C ASP A 254 -13.79 7.53 -23.44
N SER A 255 -12.89 7.58 -22.46
CA SER A 255 -13.18 7.53 -21.02
C SER A 255 -14.33 8.43 -20.58
N GLN A 256 -14.32 9.69 -21.02
CA GLN A 256 -15.34 10.69 -20.69
C GLN A 256 -16.72 10.32 -21.25
N GLN A 257 -16.76 9.83 -22.49
CA GLN A 257 -18.01 9.37 -23.10
C GLN A 257 -18.52 8.11 -22.41
N ALA A 258 -17.63 7.20 -22.03
CA ALA A 258 -17.99 6.00 -21.29
C ALA A 258 -18.55 6.34 -19.90
N PHE A 259 -17.99 7.34 -19.21
CA PHE A 259 -18.51 7.85 -17.95
C PHE A 259 -19.93 8.45 -18.13
N SER A 260 -20.14 9.31 -19.14
CA SER A 260 -21.47 9.87 -19.42
C SER A 260 -22.50 8.77 -19.70
N GLN A 261 -22.14 7.75 -20.50
CA GLN A 261 -23.03 6.61 -20.77
C GLN A 261 -23.33 5.78 -19.52
N TRP A 262 -22.36 5.64 -18.61
CA TRP A 262 -22.59 5.01 -17.32
C TRP A 262 -23.58 5.81 -16.48
N ALA A 263 -23.37 7.11 -16.33
CA ALA A 263 -24.25 7.99 -15.56
C ALA A 263 -25.68 8.04 -16.11
N GLU A 264 -25.85 8.14 -17.44
CA GLU A 264 -27.16 8.10 -18.11
C GLU A 264 -27.89 6.77 -17.90
N SER A 265 -27.18 5.68 -17.69
CA SER A 265 -27.77 4.35 -17.49
C SER A 265 -28.26 4.10 -16.07
N LEU A 266 -28.03 5.01 -15.12
CA LEU A 266 -28.31 4.76 -13.69
C LEU A 266 -29.79 4.51 -13.40
N LEU A 267 -30.72 5.17 -14.10
CA LEU A 267 -32.16 4.89 -13.94
C LEU A 267 -32.57 3.46 -14.33
N ASP A 268 -31.82 2.84 -15.26
CA ASP A 268 -32.08 1.47 -15.70
C ASP A 268 -31.40 0.43 -14.82
N TYR A 269 -30.29 0.81 -14.19
CA TYR A 269 -29.41 -0.09 -13.42
C TYR A 269 -29.13 0.43 -12.00
N ALA A 270 -30.07 1.16 -11.41
CA ALA A 270 -29.96 1.64 -10.04
C ALA A 270 -29.95 0.48 -9.05
N THR A 271 -29.11 0.59 -8.00
CA THR A 271 -29.00 -0.43 -6.94
C THR A 271 -28.63 0.22 -5.60
N LEU A 272 -28.65 -0.56 -4.53
CA LEU A 272 -27.98 -0.16 -3.27
C LEU A 272 -26.53 0.20 -3.59
N MET A 273 -26.11 1.41 -3.25
CA MET A 273 -24.79 1.87 -3.65
C MET A 273 -24.03 2.66 -2.58
N ASP A 274 -24.71 3.17 -1.55
CA ASP A 274 -24.04 3.84 -0.42
C ASP A 274 -24.83 3.66 0.88
N PHE A 275 -24.15 3.94 2.00
CA PHE A 275 -24.70 3.91 3.35
C PHE A 275 -24.66 5.30 3.98
N SER A 276 -25.70 5.64 4.73
CA SER A 276 -25.69 6.68 5.76
C SER A 276 -25.29 6.08 7.12
N THR A 277 -25.12 6.93 8.13
CA THR A 277 -24.83 6.49 9.50
C THR A 277 -25.92 5.63 10.13
N GLU A 278 -27.12 5.62 9.56
CA GLU A 278 -28.27 4.84 10.06
C GLU A 278 -28.62 3.64 9.19
N SER A 279 -27.88 3.42 8.11
CA SER A 279 -28.20 2.35 7.14
C SER A 279 -28.10 0.95 7.72
N LEU A 280 -27.14 0.71 8.62
CA LEU A 280 -26.95 -0.58 9.26
C LEU A 280 -27.39 -0.55 10.71
N GLN A 281 -28.43 -1.32 11.03
CA GLN A 281 -28.95 -1.46 12.39
C GLN A 281 -28.68 -2.87 12.93
N PRO A 282 -28.27 -3.00 14.21
CA PRO A 282 -27.95 -4.30 14.78
C PRO A 282 -29.21 -5.15 14.97
N ILE A 283 -29.10 -6.44 14.62
CA ILE A 283 -30.24 -7.37 14.76
C ILE A 283 -30.66 -7.57 16.22
N TRP A 284 -29.74 -7.44 17.18
CA TRP A 284 -30.05 -7.58 18.61
C TRP A 284 -30.99 -6.49 19.15
N ALA A 285 -31.03 -5.32 18.50
CA ALA A 285 -32.01 -4.28 18.85
C ALA A 285 -33.48 -4.75 18.65
N LEU A 286 -33.69 -5.79 17.85
CA LEU A 286 -35.00 -6.37 17.55
C LEU A 286 -35.41 -7.47 18.53
N ALA A 287 -34.52 -8.00 19.36
CA ALA A 287 -34.85 -9.04 20.33
C ALA A 287 -35.87 -8.55 21.38
N ASP A 288 -36.77 -9.43 21.79
CA ASP A 288 -37.88 -9.08 22.70
C ASP A 288 -37.36 -8.78 24.12
N LYS A 289 -36.39 -9.61 24.60
CA LYS A 289 -35.89 -9.54 25.98
C LYS A 289 -34.60 -8.71 26.05
N PRO A 290 -34.47 -7.80 27.02
CA PRO A 290 -33.25 -7.02 27.23
C PRO A 290 -32.00 -7.88 27.45
N GLU A 291 -32.14 -9.00 28.18
CA GLU A 291 -31.02 -9.91 28.46
C GLU A 291 -30.46 -10.52 27.19
N ARG A 292 -31.32 -10.87 26.21
CA ARG A 292 -30.91 -11.40 24.92
C ARG A 292 -30.20 -10.35 24.05
N ARG A 293 -30.62 -9.08 24.16
CA ARG A 293 -29.96 -7.96 23.48
C ARG A 293 -28.53 -7.81 23.95
N VAL A 294 -28.32 -7.78 25.27
CA VAL A 294 -26.98 -7.66 25.87
C VAL A 294 -26.12 -8.85 25.50
N GLU A 295 -26.64 -10.08 25.59
CA GLU A 295 -25.92 -11.30 25.20
C GLU A 295 -25.39 -11.23 23.75
N LEU A 296 -26.24 -10.84 22.80
CA LEU A 296 -25.88 -10.73 21.40
C LEU A 296 -24.90 -9.57 21.16
N GLU A 297 -25.11 -8.43 21.79
CA GLU A 297 -24.22 -7.28 21.70
C GLU A 297 -22.81 -7.63 22.22
N ASP A 298 -22.73 -8.30 23.38
CA ASP A 298 -21.46 -8.74 23.98
C ASP A 298 -20.75 -9.82 23.14
N ALA A 299 -21.49 -10.61 22.34
CA ALA A 299 -20.90 -11.60 21.44
C ALA A 299 -20.33 -11.02 20.13
N PHE A 300 -20.76 -9.83 19.72
CA PHE A 300 -20.36 -9.23 18.45
C PHE A 300 -18.85 -8.98 18.32
N PRO A 301 -18.13 -8.45 19.34
CA PRO A 301 -16.68 -8.30 19.29
C PRO A 301 -15.92 -9.60 18.99
N GLU A 302 -16.36 -10.72 19.57
CA GLU A 302 -15.73 -12.03 19.31
C GLU A 302 -16.07 -12.53 17.91
N PHE A 303 -17.27 -12.31 17.40
CA PHE A 303 -17.64 -12.58 16.00
C PHE A 303 -16.71 -11.83 15.05
N MET A 304 -16.49 -10.54 15.27
CA MET A 304 -15.60 -9.73 14.44
C MET A 304 -14.16 -10.23 14.51
N LYS A 305 -13.67 -10.59 15.70
CA LYS A 305 -12.32 -11.12 15.88
C LYS A 305 -12.09 -12.45 15.12
N GLN A 306 -13.07 -13.35 15.12
CA GLN A 306 -13.00 -14.61 14.39
C GLN A 306 -13.11 -14.43 12.87
N SER A 307 -13.81 -13.39 12.43
CA SER A 307 -14.03 -13.08 11.01
C SER A 307 -12.90 -12.26 10.39
N GLN A 308 -12.10 -11.57 11.22
CA GLN A 308 -11.01 -10.72 10.77
C GLN A 308 -9.70 -11.50 10.74
N GLN A 309 -9.24 -11.83 9.53
CA GLN A 309 -7.87 -12.27 9.34
C GLN A 309 -6.94 -11.06 9.35
N SER A 310 -5.84 -11.13 10.12
CA SER A 310 -4.78 -10.15 10.02
C SER A 310 -4.10 -10.25 8.65
N ILE A 311 -3.89 -9.12 8.00
CA ILE A 311 -3.13 -9.07 6.75
C ILE A 311 -1.63 -9.13 7.14
N PRO A 312 -0.90 -10.21 6.81
CA PRO A 312 0.52 -10.30 7.14
C PRO A 312 1.30 -9.26 6.33
N LYS A 313 2.15 -8.48 7.01
CA LYS A 313 3.03 -7.52 6.35
C LYS A 313 4.23 -8.24 5.73
N VAL A 314 4.66 -7.77 4.55
CA VAL A 314 5.90 -8.20 3.88
C VAL A 314 7.01 -7.24 4.28
N ASP A 315 7.87 -7.67 5.19
CA ASP A 315 9.03 -6.88 5.66
C ASP A 315 10.28 -7.07 4.79
N LYS A 316 10.32 -8.15 4.00
CA LYS A 316 11.47 -8.55 3.19
C LYS A 316 11.30 -8.04 1.76
N VAL A 317 11.82 -6.85 1.51
CA VAL A 317 11.64 -6.12 0.24
C VAL A 317 12.90 -6.03 -0.62
N LEU A 318 14.05 -6.50 -0.10
CA LEU A 318 15.31 -6.55 -0.83
C LEU A 318 15.69 -7.99 -1.19
N LEU A 319 16.11 -8.19 -2.42
CA LEU A 319 16.81 -9.39 -2.83
C LEU A 319 18.31 -9.11 -2.83
N MET A 320 19.12 -10.03 -2.29
CA MET A 320 20.56 -9.89 -2.17
C MET A 320 21.27 -10.97 -2.99
N ASP A 321 22.23 -10.55 -3.84
CA ASP A 321 23.29 -11.43 -4.28
C ASP A 321 24.55 -11.18 -3.42
N ALA A 322 24.91 -12.17 -2.65
CA ALA A 322 26.00 -12.08 -1.69
C ALA A 322 27.39 -12.22 -2.35
N ARG A 323 27.47 -12.76 -3.55
CA ARG A 323 28.73 -13.10 -4.22
C ARG A 323 28.73 -12.76 -5.72
N PRO A 324 28.44 -11.49 -6.08
CA PRO A 324 28.51 -11.08 -7.48
C PRO A 324 29.94 -11.19 -7.99
N PRO A 325 30.16 -11.34 -9.30
CA PRO A 325 31.48 -11.17 -9.89
C PRO A 325 32.09 -9.81 -9.55
N MET A 326 33.38 -9.76 -9.24
CA MET A 326 34.06 -8.54 -8.82
C MET A 326 35.02 -8.08 -9.93
N VAL A 327 34.98 -6.79 -10.25
CA VAL A 327 35.86 -6.17 -11.28
C VAL A 327 36.79 -5.18 -10.59
N LYS A 328 38.11 -5.33 -10.84
CA LYS A 328 39.11 -4.43 -10.29
C LYS A 328 38.85 -2.99 -10.75
N ALA A 329 38.67 -2.07 -9.82
CA ALA A 329 38.45 -0.66 -10.09
C ALA A 329 39.74 0.17 -10.01
N GLY A 330 40.72 -0.29 -9.24
CA GLY A 330 42.02 0.35 -9.12
C GLY A 330 42.88 -0.25 -8.02
N GLU A 331 44.11 0.25 -7.92
CA GLU A 331 45.08 -0.09 -6.88
C GLU A 331 45.89 1.12 -6.47
N ASP A 332 46.47 1.12 -5.28
CA ASP A 332 47.24 2.23 -4.74
C ASP A 332 48.76 2.14 -5.07
N SER A 333 49.14 1.33 -6.05
CA SER A 333 50.53 1.20 -6.51
C SER A 333 51.13 2.56 -6.82
N GLY A 334 52.26 2.88 -6.16
CA GLY A 334 52.91 4.19 -6.26
C GLY A 334 52.39 5.25 -5.29
N SER A 335 51.38 4.97 -4.44
CA SER A 335 50.89 5.90 -3.42
C SER A 335 51.91 6.19 -2.30
N GLY A 336 52.80 5.22 -2.03
CA GLY A 336 53.75 5.26 -0.90
C GLY A 336 53.12 4.90 0.43
N ALA A 337 51.89 4.44 0.46
CA ALA A 337 51.29 3.89 1.65
C ALA A 337 52.07 2.69 2.18
N SER A 338 52.04 2.49 3.51
CA SER A 338 52.72 1.38 4.18
C SER A 338 52.03 0.03 3.98
N GLU A 339 50.87 -0.01 3.43
CA GLU A 339 50.05 -1.20 3.10
C GLU A 339 49.48 -1.07 1.71
N ASP A 340 49.37 -2.18 0.99
CA ASP A 340 48.79 -2.22 -0.34
C ASP A 340 47.26 -2.15 -0.28
N LEU A 341 46.63 -1.57 -1.29
CA LEU A 341 45.19 -1.56 -1.50
C LEU A 341 44.84 -1.83 -2.95
N ALA A 342 43.99 -2.81 -3.22
CA ALA A 342 43.21 -2.89 -4.43
C ALA A 342 41.73 -2.83 -4.12
N VAL A 343 40.98 -2.12 -4.96
CA VAL A 343 39.52 -2.00 -4.81
C VAL A 343 38.81 -2.59 -6.01
N PHE A 344 37.65 -3.16 -5.73
CA PHE A 344 36.83 -3.85 -6.73
C PHE A 344 35.37 -3.38 -6.65
N ASN A 345 34.77 -3.18 -7.81
CA ASN A 345 33.33 -2.97 -7.96
C ASN A 345 32.63 -4.31 -8.16
N PRO A 346 31.51 -4.58 -7.49
CA PRO A 346 30.67 -5.70 -7.86
C PRO A 346 30.04 -5.46 -9.22
N SER A 347 29.93 -6.49 -10.06
CA SER A 347 29.19 -6.43 -11.31
C SER A 347 27.69 -6.39 -11.03
N THR A 348 26.99 -5.46 -11.65
CA THR A 348 25.55 -5.28 -11.52
C THR A 348 24.83 -5.63 -12.81
N SER A 349 23.69 -6.28 -12.72
CA SER A 349 22.81 -6.62 -13.84
C SER A 349 21.38 -6.83 -13.32
N ASN A 350 20.41 -6.95 -14.19
CA ASN A 350 19.03 -7.32 -13.84
C ASN A 350 18.39 -6.47 -12.72
N GLY A 351 18.72 -5.18 -12.66
CA GLY A 351 18.16 -4.26 -11.65
C GLY A 351 18.84 -4.30 -10.28
N TYR A 352 19.90 -5.11 -10.11
CA TYR A 352 20.73 -5.06 -8.92
C TYR A 352 21.56 -3.78 -8.86
N LYS A 353 21.80 -3.27 -7.66
CA LYS A 353 22.59 -2.07 -7.40
C LYS A 353 23.74 -2.38 -6.43
N MET A 354 24.90 -1.77 -6.69
CA MET A 354 26.02 -1.76 -5.76
C MET A 354 25.79 -0.74 -4.64
N VAL A 355 26.37 -0.99 -3.48
CA VAL A 355 26.24 -0.15 -2.29
C VAL A 355 27.58 0.26 -1.68
N GLY A 356 28.67 -0.12 -2.31
CA GLY A 356 30.03 0.15 -1.93
C GLY A 356 31.01 -0.72 -2.71
N GLN A 357 32.29 -0.57 -2.42
CA GLN A 357 33.39 -1.35 -3.00
C GLN A 357 33.91 -2.38 -2.02
N PHE A 358 34.50 -3.45 -2.54
CA PHE A 358 35.36 -4.36 -1.79
C PHE A 358 36.81 -3.90 -1.87
N GLY A 359 37.53 -3.92 -0.75
CA GLY A 359 38.94 -3.59 -0.68
C GLY A 359 39.77 -4.73 -0.08
N GLN A 360 40.93 -4.99 -0.65
CA GLN A 360 41.88 -6.01 -0.16
C GLN A 360 43.31 -5.45 -0.06
N ARG A 361 44.10 -6.04 0.85
CA ARG A 361 45.46 -5.60 1.19
C ARG A 361 46.51 -6.26 0.30
N ASN A 362 46.33 -6.21 -1.02
CA ASN A 362 47.29 -6.64 -1.99
C ASN A 362 46.90 -6.07 -3.35
N HIS A 363 47.80 -6.14 -4.33
CA HIS A 363 47.56 -5.66 -5.69
C HIS A 363 47.09 -6.76 -6.66
N ALA A 364 46.60 -7.90 -6.15
CA ALA A 364 46.10 -8.97 -7.01
C ALA A 364 45.02 -8.48 -8.00
N SER A 365 44.98 -9.09 -9.17
CA SER A 365 44.00 -8.76 -10.21
C SER A 365 42.59 -9.34 -9.94
N VAL A 366 42.49 -10.31 -9.03
CA VAL A 366 41.28 -11.00 -8.65
C VAL A 366 40.95 -10.68 -7.18
N ALA A 367 39.71 -10.39 -6.92
CA ALA A 367 39.23 -10.17 -5.54
C ALA A 367 39.26 -11.47 -4.74
N ASP A 368 39.67 -11.39 -3.47
CA ASP A 368 39.66 -12.49 -2.50
C ASP A 368 38.40 -12.50 -1.64
N GLY A 369 37.47 -11.58 -1.90
CA GLY A 369 36.18 -11.46 -1.26
C GLY A 369 35.15 -10.77 -2.14
N HIS A 370 33.97 -10.50 -1.57
CA HIS A 370 32.84 -9.94 -2.28
C HIS A 370 32.13 -8.86 -1.46
N THR A 371 31.53 -7.92 -2.16
CA THR A 371 30.54 -6.97 -1.61
C THR A 371 29.17 -7.33 -2.19
N PRO A 372 28.13 -7.48 -1.36
CA PRO A 372 26.82 -7.84 -1.85
C PRO A 372 26.20 -6.71 -2.70
N ILE A 373 25.34 -7.11 -3.61
CA ILE A 373 24.47 -6.21 -4.38
C ILE A 373 23.03 -6.48 -4.02
N PHE A 374 22.18 -5.45 -4.17
CA PHE A 374 20.78 -5.52 -3.79
C PHE A 374 19.85 -5.13 -4.93
N LYS A 375 18.66 -5.74 -4.94
CA LYS A 375 17.56 -5.40 -5.85
C LYS A 375 16.31 -5.09 -5.05
N ASP A 376 15.62 -4.02 -5.42
CA ASP A 376 14.28 -3.68 -4.93
C ASP A 376 13.27 -4.67 -5.52
N LEU A 377 12.78 -5.58 -4.70
CA LEU A 377 11.97 -6.72 -5.14
C LEU A 377 10.62 -6.31 -5.72
N PHE A 378 10.00 -5.28 -5.17
CA PHE A 378 8.66 -4.82 -5.55
C PHE A 378 8.67 -3.44 -6.23
N ASP A 379 9.86 -2.96 -6.61
CA ASP A 379 10.02 -1.64 -7.22
C ASP A 379 9.43 -0.49 -6.37
N LEU A 380 9.60 -0.59 -5.05
CA LEU A 380 9.08 0.39 -4.07
C LEU A 380 9.86 1.70 -4.03
N GLY A 381 11.04 1.72 -4.63
CA GLY A 381 11.95 2.86 -4.55
C GLY A 381 12.85 2.84 -3.33
N VAL A 382 13.02 1.68 -2.67
CA VAL A 382 13.90 1.53 -1.48
C VAL A 382 15.39 1.64 -1.80
N LEU A 383 15.77 1.59 -3.08
CA LEU A 383 17.12 1.86 -3.59
C LEU A 383 17.10 3.12 -4.46
N LYS A 384 17.87 4.14 -4.10
CA LYS A 384 17.98 5.39 -4.89
C LYS A 384 19.45 5.79 -5.12
N ALA A 385 19.72 6.38 -6.29
CA ALA A 385 21.02 6.96 -6.58
C ALA A 385 21.37 8.07 -5.57
N PRO A 386 22.65 8.28 -5.23
CA PRO A 386 23.07 9.40 -4.42
C PRO A 386 22.78 10.72 -5.13
N VAL A 387 22.53 11.79 -4.37
CA VAL A 387 22.35 13.15 -4.90
C VAL A 387 23.68 13.84 -5.17
N GLY A 388 24.79 13.25 -4.76
CA GLY A 388 26.14 13.75 -4.94
C GLY A 388 27.17 12.91 -4.19
N TRP A 389 28.39 13.42 -4.14
CA TRP A 389 29.52 12.78 -3.48
C TRP A 389 30.27 13.78 -2.62
N GLN A 390 30.60 13.40 -1.38
CA GLN A 390 31.45 14.13 -0.48
C GLN A 390 32.84 13.51 -0.45
N ARG A 391 33.87 14.31 -0.67
CA ARG A 391 35.25 13.85 -0.54
C ARG A 391 35.60 13.70 0.96
N VAL A 392 35.87 12.48 1.38
CA VAL A 392 36.27 12.12 2.76
C VAL A 392 37.77 12.35 2.96
N TRP A 393 38.56 11.98 1.95
CA TRP A 393 40.00 12.09 1.97
C TRP A 393 40.55 12.25 0.54
N ASP A 394 41.71 12.84 0.42
CA ASP A 394 42.57 12.89 -0.78
C ASP A 394 44.04 12.89 -0.39
N ASP A 395 44.91 12.48 -1.29
CA ASP A 395 46.33 12.41 -1.08
C ASP A 395 47.07 13.73 -1.38
N ALA A 396 46.37 14.86 -1.38
CA ALA A 396 46.96 16.17 -1.64
C ALA A 396 48.13 16.45 -0.68
N GLY A 397 49.26 16.82 -1.26
CA GLY A 397 50.54 17.02 -0.54
C GLY A 397 51.45 15.81 -0.55
N SER A 398 51.04 14.65 -1.04
CA SER A 398 51.85 13.44 -1.16
C SER A 398 53.03 13.60 -2.13
N GLY A 399 52.93 14.54 -3.07
CA GLY A 399 53.91 14.73 -4.13
C GLY A 399 53.90 13.62 -5.20
N LYS A 400 52.88 12.79 -5.24
CA LYS A 400 52.72 11.70 -6.21
C LYS A 400 52.19 12.22 -7.53
N SER A 401 52.49 11.48 -8.61
CA SER A 401 52.07 11.82 -9.97
C SER A 401 50.63 11.44 -10.31
N LYS A 402 50.01 10.63 -9.48
CA LYS A 402 48.62 10.20 -9.60
C LYS A 402 47.87 10.55 -8.34
N ASP A 403 46.58 10.82 -8.48
CA ASP A 403 45.69 11.25 -7.40
C ASP A 403 44.92 10.05 -6.84
N TYR A 404 44.71 10.07 -5.52
CA TYR A 404 43.99 9.05 -4.77
C TYR A 404 42.96 9.75 -3.87
N ALA A 405 41.71 9.33 -3.88
CA ALA A 405 40.66 9.96 -3.09
C ALA A 405 39.60 8.97 -2.61
N CYS A 406 39.11 9.20 -1.40
CA CYS A 406 37.98 8.50 -0.82
C CYS A 406 36.73 9.38 -0.88
N TRP A 407 35.64 8.83 -1.38
CA TRP A 407 34.39 9.52 -1.57
C TRP A 407 33.25 8.82 -0.85
N ARG A 408 32.40 9.59 -0.17
CA ARG A 408 31.16 9.16 0.46
C ARG A 408 29.97 9.62 -0.36
N ALA A 409 29.05 8.71 -0.64
CA ALA A 409 27.80 9.07 -1.29
C ALA A 409 26.98 9.99 -0.38
N ILE A 410 26.42 11.06 -0.92
CA ILE A 410 25.45 11.93 -0.26
C ILE A 410 24.07 11.31 -0.53
N PRO A 411 23.43 10.67 0.47
CA PRO A 411 22.15 10.03 0.26
C PRO A 411 21.02 11.05 0.08
N PRO A 412 19.98 10.73 -0.69
CA PRO A 412 18.72 11.46 -0.67
C PRO A 412 18.11 11.48 0.74
N GLN A 413 17.21 12.42 1.00
CA GLN A 413 16.49 12.46 2.28
C GLN A 413 15.79 11.13 2.56
N GLY A 414 15.92 10.59 3.77
CA GLY A 414 15.37 9.29 4.17
C GLY A 414 16.20 8.07 3.76
N TYR A 415 17.36 8.26 3.12
CA TYR A 415 18.25 7.17 2.70
C TYR A 415 19.59 7.20 3.45
N ARG A 416 20.34 6.09 3.36
CA ARG A 416 21.68 5.91 3.93
C ARG A 416 22.63 5.31 2.89
N ALA A 417 23.88 5.74 2.87
CA ALA A 417 24.95 5.03 2.17
C ALA A 417 25.42 3.83 3.02
N LEU A 418 26.00 2.81 2.40
CA LEU A 418 26.48 1.62 3.11
C LEU A 418 28.01 1.50 3.08
N GLY A 419 28.67 2.13 2.12
CA GLY A 419 30.12 2.13 1.98
C GLY A 419 30.63 3.32 1.19
N ASP A 420 31.90 3.65 1.40
CA ASP A 420 32.62 4.66 0.63
C ASP A 420 33.21 4.05 -0.66
N VAL A 421 33.71 4.92 -1.52
CA VAL A 421 34.31 4.58 -2.80
C VAL A 421 35.70 5.18 -2.88
N MET A 422 36.70 4.35 -3.18
CA MET A 422 38.04 4.80 -3.49
C MET A 422 38.23 4.97 -5.02
N MET A 423 38.69 6.16 -5.37
CA MET A 423 39.19 6.45 -6.74
C MET A 423 40.72 6.44 -6.66
N LEU A 424 41.33 5.46 -7.32
CA LEU A 424 42.75 5.20 -7.20
C LEU A 424 43.48 5.42 -8.53
N ALA A 425 44.67 6.03 -8.43
CA ALA A 425 45.56 6.27 -9.56
C ALA A 425 44.91 7.10 -10.70
N THR A 426 44.10 8.11 -10.33
CA THR A 426 43.39 9.00 -11.25
C THR A 426 44.21 10.23 -11.67
N SER A 427 43.65 11.05 -12.55
CA SER A 427 44.15 12.38 -12.88
C SER A 427 43.12 13.39 -12.37
N GLY A 428 43.42 14.00 -11.24
CA GLY A 428 42.53 14.92 -10.52
C GLY A 428 41.53 14.21 -9.56
N TYR A 429 41.04 14.97 -8.62
CA TYR A 429 40.08 14.50 -7.56
C TYR A 429 38.65 14.65 -8.05
N ASN A 430 38.30 13.97 -9.13
CA ASN A 430 36.93 13.98 -9.65
C ASN A 430 36.01 13.02 -8.85
N PRO A 431 34.76 13.40 -8.61
CA PRO A 431 33.80 12.49 -7.95
C PRO A 431 33.55 11.24 -8.79
N PRO A 432 33.19 10.11 -8.16
CA PRO A 432 32.90 8.86 -8.85
C PRO A 432 31.72 9.02 -9.83
N ASN A 433 31.83 8.35 -10.98
CA ASN A 433 30.71 8.15 -11.89
C ASN A 433 30.30 6.66 -11.82
N LEU A 434 29.38 6.33 -10.93
CA LEU A 434 28.90 4.99 -10.65
C LEU A 434 27.35 4.97 -10.73
N PRO A 435 26.80 4.82 -11.95
CA PRO A 435 25.34 4.91 -12.17
C PRO A 435 24.56 3.81 -11.47
N ASP A 436 25.22 2.70 -11.13
CA ASP A 436 24.61 1.59 -10.41
C ASP A 436 24.84 1.63 -8.90
N TYR A 437 25.47 2.68 -8.38
CA TYR A 437 25.54 2.87 -6.92
C TYR A 437 24.20 3.34 -6.39
N ALA A 438 23.72 2.72 -5.29
CA ALA A 438 22.50 3.11 -4.63
C ALA A 438 22.68 3.26 -3.11
N CYS A 439 21.97 4.23 -2.57
CA CYS A 439 21.67 4.39 -1.14
C CYS A 439 20.40 3.61 -0.81
N VAL A 440 20.32 3.09 0.41
CA VAL A 440 19.20 2.26 0.89
C VAL A 440 18.28 3.07 1.79
N HIS A 441 16.97 2.88 1.68
CA HIS A 441 16.00 3.56 2.54
C HIS A 441 16.25 3.24 4.02
N GLN A 442 16.18 4.24 4.88
CA GLN A 442 16.58 4.15 6.29
C GLN A 442 15.75 3.13 7.11
N SER A 443 14.48 2.85 6.72
CA SER A 443 13.65 1.84 7.40
C SER A 443 14.28 0.44 7.36
N LEU A 444 15.05 0.16 6.29
CA LEU A 444 15.73 -1.11 6.04
C LEU A 444 17.15 -1.15 6.63
N CYS A 445 17.59 -0.10 7.30
CA CYS A 445 18.95 0.07 7.79
C CYS A 445 19.02 -0.02 9.31
N ALA A 446 20.17 -0.47 9.80
CA ALA A 446 20.62 -0.35 11.19
C ALA A 446 21.80 0.62 11.24
N ASP A 447 21.91 1.41 12.30
CA ASP A 447 23.05 2.30 12.52
C ASP A 447 24.33 1.50 12.77
N VAL A 448 25.48 2.03 12.31
CA VAL A 448 26.80 1.44 12.56
C VAL A 448 27.04 1.35 14.05
N GLN A 449 27.39 0.16 14.53
CA GLN A 449 27.70 -0.13 15.93
C GLN A 449 29.17 -0.48 16.14
N THR A 450 29.82 -1.04 15.12
CA THR A 450 31.22 -1.46 15.16
C THR A 450 31.94 -1.09 13.87
N LEU A 451 33.24 -0.87 13.97
CA LEU A 451 34.17 -0.82 12.84
C LEU A 451 35.11 -2.03 12.99
N GLN A 452 34.92 -3.00 12.11
CA GLN A 452 35.66 -4.26 12.13
C GLN A 452 36.81 -4.19 11.11
N ASN A 453 37.57 -5.15 10.96
CA ASN A 453 38.60 -5.34 9.91
C ASN A 453 39.07 -4.05 9.20
N ARG A 454 40.23 -3.55 9.59
CA ARG A 454 40.84 -2.45 8.84
C ARG A 454 41.18 -2.94 7.43
N VAL A 455 40.68 -2.22 6.41
CA VAL A 455 40.94 -2.53 5.00
C VAL A 455 42.26 -1.91 4.56
N TRP A 456 42.53 -0.66 4.98
CA TRP A 456 43.71 0.08 4.57
C TRP A 456 43.87 1.36 5.39
N TRP A 457 45.02 2.00 5.34
CA TRP A 457 45.27 3.37 5.77
C TRP A 457 46.27 4.06 4.85
N ASP A 458 46.23 5.38 4.81
CA ASP A 458 47.16 6.16 3.96
C ASP A 458 48.52 6.44 4.60
N LYS A 459 48.86 5.79 5.73
CA LYS A 459 50.10 5.99 6.45
C LYS A 459 51.32 5.73 5.55
N GLY A 460 52.17 6.75 5.41
CA GLY A 460 53.33 6.71 4.55
C GLY A 460 53.15 7.42 3.17
N THR A 461 51.95 7.77 2.78
CA THR A 461 51.67 8.47 1.53
C THR A 461 52.26 9.89 1.50
N GLY A 462 52.36 10.55 2.63
CA GLY A 462 52.71 11.97 2.75
C GLY A 462 51.57 12.92 2.48
N ALA A 463 50.34 12.43 2.41
CA ALA A 463 49.13 13.25 2.33
C ALA A 463 48.99 14.21 3.52
N ARG A 464 48.29 15.34 3.31
CA ARG A 464 48.05 16.35 4.37
C ARG A 464 47.00 15.92 5.40
N LYS A 465 46.16 14.94 5.06
CA LYS A 465 45.08 14.43 5.88
C LYS A 465 45.22 12.93 6.03
N ASP A 466 44.89 12.44 7.20
CA ASP A 466 44.93 11.00 7.50
C ASP A 466 43.58 10.35 7.14
N VAL A 467 43.61 9.08 6.72
CA VAL A 467 42.44 8.22 6.58
C VAL A 467 42.80 6.77 6.91
N SER A 468 41.87 6.09 7.54
CA SER A 468 41.86 4.63 7.62
C SER A 468 40.50 4.10 7.18
N LEU A 469 40.50 3.00 6.45
CA LEU A 469 39.30 2.35 5.89
C LEU A 469 38.93 1.14 6.73
N TRP A 470 37.67 1.09 7.18
CA TRP A 470 37.17 0.05 8.08
C TRP A 470 35.84 -0.50 7.58
N GLN A 471 35.57 -1.78 7.86
CA GLN A 471 34.29 -2.40 7.58
C GLN A 471 33.25 -2.05 8.65
N PRO A 472 32.16 -1.33 8.31
CA PRO A 472 31.06 -1.05 9.24
C PRO A 472 30.26 -2.32 9.53
N GLY A 473 29.80 -2.46 10.78
CA GLY A 473 28.98 -3.57 11.22
C GLY A 473 27.90 -3.14 12.21
N ALA A 474 26.82 -3.90 12.27
CA ALA A 474 25.74 -3.75 13.25
C ALA A 474 25.11 -5.11 13.57
N ALA A 475 24.59 -5.26 14.78
CA ALA A 475 23.85 -6.47 15.17
C ALA A 475 22.57 -6.62 14.32
N GLY A 476 22.27 -7.83 13.86
CA GLY A 476 21.11 -8.11 13.01
C GLY A 476 21.21 -7.55 11.59
N ALA A 477 22.39 -7.11 11.17
CA ALA A 477 22.63 -6.61 9.83
C ALA A 477 23.49 -7.58 9.00
N VAL A 478 23.40 -7.42 7.69
CA VAL A 478 24.23 -8.15 6.72
C VAL A 478 25.67 -7.66 6.79
N ALA A 479 26.63 -8.58 6.78
CA ALA A 479 28.03 -8.26 6.60
C ALA A 479 28.26 -7.83 5.14
N SER A 480 28.34 -6.51 4.90
CA SER A 480 28.43 -5.97 3.54
C SER A 480 29.83 -6.06 2.93
N SER A 481 30.87 -6.24 3.75
CA SER A 481 32.28 -6.16 3.36
C SER A 481 32.67 -4.85 2.64
N CYS A 482 31.77 -3.87 2.57
CA CYS A 482 32.09 -2.51 2.17
C CYS A 482 32.99 -1.86 3.21
N PHE A 483 33.67 -0.80 2.85
CA PHE A 483 34.45 -0.01 3.77
C PHE A 483 33.93 1.43 3.92
N ALA A 484 34.26 2.05 5.04
CA ALA A 484 34.04 3.47 5.31
C ALA A 484 35.32 4.12 5.84
N GLY A 485 35.62 5.33 5.36
CA GLY A 485 36.78 6.12 5.76
C GLY A 485 36.52 6.89 7.07
N VAL A 486 37.49 6.82 7.99
CA VAL A 486 37.58 7.68 9.18
C VAL A 486 38.89 8.48 9.13
N PRO A 487 38.86 9.78 9.54
CA PRO A 487 40.01 10.67 9.32
C PRO A 487 41.06 10.57 10.44
N ASN A 488 41.55 9.37 10.73
CA ASN A 488 42.61 9.11 11.70
C ASN A 488 43.19 7.71 11.55
N TYR A 489 44.18 7.38 12.41
CA TYR A 489 44.83 6.07 12.47
C TYR A 489 44.50 5.29 13.75
N ASN A 490 43.39 5.55 14.40
CA ASN A 490 43.00 4.77 15.59
C ASN A 490 42.90 3.27 15.25
N ASN A 491 43.51 2.44 16.05
CA ASN A 491 43.52 0.99 15.88
C ASN A 491 43.54 0.29 17.26
N PRO A 492 42.40 -0.18 17.76
CA PRO A 492 41.09 -0.20 17.12
C PRO A 492 40.45 1.20 17.06
N PRO A 493 39.43 1.39 16.18
CA PRO A 493 38.63 2.60 16.14
C PRO A 493 37.92 2.83 17.48
N ASN A 494 37.70 4.08 17.84
CA ASN A 494 36.99 4.46 19.06
C ASN A 494 35.51 4.81 18.81
N SER A 495 34.78 5.10 19.89
CA SER A 495 33.36 5.47 19.79
C SER A 495 33.12 6.74 18.98
N GLY A 496 34.07 7.70 19.00
CA GLY A 496 33.98 8.91 18.19
C GLY A 496 34.09 8.64 16.69
N ASP A 497 34.82 7.61 16.29
CA ASP A 497 34.93 7.20 14.88
C ASP A 497 33.62 6.59 14.38
N ILE A 498 32.96 5.80 15.24
CA ILE A 498 31.62 5.24 14.96
C ILE A 498 30.59 6.36 14.86
N GLU A 499 30.61 7.31 15.81
CA GLU A 499 29.65 8.42 15.84
C GLU A 499 29.74 9.31 14.60
N ARG A 500 30.94 9.50 14.04
CA ARG A 500 31.15 10.26 12.77
C ARG A 500 30.48 9.62 11.57
N LEU A 501 30.25 8.30 11.59
CA LEU A 501 29.59 7.57 10.51
C LEU A 501 28.07 7.52 10.67
N ARG A 502 27.55 7.67 11.90
CA ARG A 502 26.11 7.69 12.16
C ARG A 502 25.41 8.75 11.32
N GLY A 503 24.25 8.39 10.79
CA GLY A 503 23.46 9.26 9.93
C GLY A 503 23.90 9.31 8.47
N SER A 504 25.17 8.98 8.14
CA SER A 504 25.66 8.92 6.76
C SER A 504 25.87 7.50 6.25
N ILE A 505 26.51 6.64 7.05
CA ILE A 505 26.75 5.21 6.74
C ILE A 505 25.85 4.36 7.64
N ALA A 506 25.35 3.27 7.09
CA ALA A 506 24.51 2.29 7.79
C ALA A 506 24.80 0.86 7.32
N CYS A 507 24.13 -0.11 7.92
CA CYS A 507 24.18 -1.52 7.55
C CYS A 507 22.75 -1.99 7.21
N VAL A 508 22.57 -2.83 6.18
CA VAL A 508 21.24 -3.39 5.82
C VAL A 508 20.82 -4.41 6.85
N LYS A 509 19.60 -4.30 7.38
CA LYS A 509 19.02 -5.30 8.30
C LYS A 509 18.84 -6.64 7.59
N THR A 510 19.22 -7.73 8.25
CA THR A 510 18.97 -9.09 7.72
C THR A 510 17.47 -9.37 7.53
N SER A 511 16.61 -8.78 8.37
CA SER A 511 15.15 -8.87 8.26
C SER A 511 14.58 -8.24 6.99
N ALA A 512 15.30 -7.35 6.31
CA ALA A 512 14.88 -6.73 5.06
C ALA A 512 15.14 -7.62 3.82
N ILE A 513 15.90 -8.71 3.96
CA ILE A 513 16.36 -9.57 2.87
C ILE A 513 15.43 -10.75 2.69
N ALA A 514 14.86 -10.91 1.49
CA ALA A 514 14.12 -12.10 1.09
C ALA A 514 15.08 -13.21 0.63
N SER A 515 14.86 -14.43 1.09
CA SER A 515 15.51 -15.60 0.50
C SER A 515 14.82 -16.01 -0.80
N MET A 516 15.54 -16.69 -1.69
CA MET A 516 14.96 -17.22 -2.93
C MET A 516 13.79 -18.19 -2.69
N GLN A 517 13.81 -18.91 -1.56
CA GLN A 517 12.75 -19.84 -1.21
C GLN A 517 11.49 -19.10 -0.72
N GLU A 518 11.65 -18.07 0.10
CA GLU A 518 10.55 -17.20 0.55
C GLU A 518 9.92 -16.48 -0.63
N MET A 519 10.74 -15.99 -1.55
CA MET A 519 10.27 -15.35 -2.76
C MET A 519 9.45 -16.29 -3.63
N LYS A 520 9.89 -17.53 -3.88
CA LYS A 520 9.13 -18.55 -4.61
C LYS A 520 7.81 -18.87 -3.90
N SER A 521 7.80 -18.92 -2.57
CA SER A 521 6.59 -19.14 -1.77
C SER A 521 5.62 -17.96 -1.90
N MET A 522 6.10 -16.72 -1.84
CA MET A 522 5.27 -15.53 -2.06
C MET A 522 4.66 -15.51 -3.47
N LEU A 523 5.46 -15.87 -4.49
CA LEU A 523 5.01 -15.96 -5.87
C LEU A 523 3.97 -17.05 -6.10
N SER A 524 4.10 -18.21 -5.44
CA SER A 524 3.16 -19.32 -5.58
C SER A 524 1.83 -19.14 -4.86
N GLN A 525 1.79 -18.27 -3.84
CA GLN A 525 0.59 -18.00 -3.05
C GLN A 525 -0.30 -16.88 -3.64
N HIS A 526 0.18 -16.16 -4.65
CA HIS A 526 -0.49 -14.97 -5.16
C HIS A 526 -0.70 -15.09 -6.67
N GLN A 527 -1.93 -15.45 -7.07
CA GLN A 527 -2.38 -15.31 -8.46
C GLN A 527 -2.22 -13.84 -8.90
N GLY A 528 -1.38 -13.59 -9.91
CA GLY A 528 -1.04 -12.24 -10.42
C GLY A 528 0.43 -11.86 -10.30
N MET A 529 1.28 -12.65 -9.64
CA MET A 529 2.73 -12.43 -9.54
C MET A 529 3.54 -13.14 -10.65
N GLU A 530 2.86 -13.69 -11.67
CA GLU A 530 3.52 -14.38 -12.79
C GLU A 530 4.47 -13.47 -13.59
N GLU A 531 4.15 -12.17 -13.72
CA GLU A 531 5.06 -11.20 -14.34
C GLU A 531 6.33 -10.95 -13.53
N LEU A 532 6.26 -11.06 -12.20
CA LEU A 532 7.44 -10.93 -11.33
C LEU A 532 8.32 -12.19 -11.41
N ALA A 533 7.69 -13.37 -11.52
CA ALA A 533 8.40 -14.64 -11.71
C ALA A 533 9.18 -14.69 -13.03
N ALA A 534 8.66 -14.06 -14.09
CA ALA A 534 9.31 -13.96 -15.39
C ALA A 534 10.48 -12.96 -15.41
N LYS A 535 10.57 -12.04 -14.44
CA LYS A 535 11.63 -11.03 -14.30
C LYS A 535 12.76 -11.46 -13.35
N LEU A 536 12.65 -12.63 -12.78
CA LEU A 536 13.64 -13.28 -11.90
C LEU A 536 14.44 -14.35 -12.60
#